data_d8a9f62b58d0a2352de921272050853d
#
_entry.id   d8a9f62b58d0a2352de921272050853d
#
_cell.length_a   1.000
_cell.length_b   1.000
_cell.length_c   1.000
_cell.angle_alpha   90.00
_cell.angle_beta   90.00
_cell.angle_gamma   90.00
#
_symmetry.space_group_name_H-M   'P 1'
#
loop_
_entity.id
_entity.type
_entity.pdbx_description
1 polymer ?
#
loop_
_entity_poly.entity_id
_entity_poly.type
_entity_poly.pdbx_seq_one_letter_code
_entity_poly.pdbx_strand_id
1 'polypeptide(L)'
;MTVVGFDFGTTNSLASVVIGDDVITFLENEQPIPSVVSFEGGKVEVGRKAHDKLTSAGLGVQGSTVRSPKTLLGREEQLVDGVRRDPVKMVEHVLDHVRRYVLQTKAGRGLKMDRVVATIPVNMEGHRRALLRQAFRQAGMSVVQFVHEPLAALYGYLRMSEGTSDLIRRYDGKLLLVFDWGGGTLDLTLCRVLNGLLVQVANDGTEEVGGDLFDEELRNEVERRSRAEQGIGDEVEVLPEARKRLLHECEKAKIRLSDRDTWNVYVDPYYQDDNQSDLQVKLSRGDLQGIVGHLVKKGVARIERLLEREGFSTASVELCLATGGMVNMPMVKNRLDELFGPGRVHVSKRSASAIAEGAAWVAHDEARLHLAKNVELILARNSYMPLLPAGLEMPLERENRRERFDLYCVDPSDGHGKFSLVSPHRPGPTVRANDKRRPLCNMLLKVDGKAQPFRERLALEVNIDENLVLSATAWSLNQKGKAVAEVHDLEFALATPGARNSWLNANVLGDDEEASPHEAGDLSMRSNIAAREDDSLVPGEVLYRYNPYYFRVEKDPPQIQVDERLYYEPCSGCGRASNDPQCRCASLLASSQQLQGGLNA
;
A
#
# COMPACT_ATOMS: atom_id res chain seq x y z
N MET A 1 2.43 -4.94 28.39
CA MET A 1 3.80 -4.94 27.79
C MET A 1 3.86 -3.80 26.80
N THR A 2 4.89 -2.98 26.83
CA THR A 2 4.99 -1.82 25.93
C THR A 2 5.35 -2.31 24.52
N VAL A 3 4.53 -1.99 23.53
CA VAL A 3 4.77 -2.23 22.11
C VAL A 3 5.27 -0.93 21.48
N VAL A 4 6.32 -1.00 20.70
CA VAL A 4 6.97 0.17 20.08
C VAL A 4 6.48 0.34 18.65
N GLY A 5 6.18 1.56 18.24
CA GLY A 5 5.97 1.91 16.84
C GLY A 5 7.32 2.00 16.13
N PHE A 6 7.46 1.31 15.01
CA PHE A 6 8.71 1.27 14.24
C PHE A 6 8.45 1.62 12.78
N ASP A 7 9.02 2.73 12.34
CA ASP A 7 9.07 3.10 10.94
C ASP A 7 10.44 2.75 10.36
N PHE A 8 10.48 1.70 9.52
CA PHE A 8 11.64 1.33 8.75
C PHE A 8 11.54 1.91 7.34
N GLY A 9 11.93 3.18 7.23
CA GLY A 9 11.86 3.91 5.97
C GLY A 9 13.02 3.56 5.00
N THR A 10 12.84 3.93 3.75
CA THR A 10 13.85 3.77 2.69
C THR A 10 15.13 4.56 3.01
N THR A 11 14.97 5.80 3.44
CA THR A 11 16.10 6.70 3.73
C THR A 11 16.46 6.73 5.21
N ASN A 12 15.47 6.73 6.08
CA ASN A 12 15.64 6.85 7.52
C ASN A 12 14.77 5.84 8.27
N SER A 13 15.21 5.45 9.47
CA SER A 13 14.49 4.57 10.38
C SER A 13 14.23 5.25 11.70
N LEU A 14 13.06 5.06 12.26
CA LEU A 14 12.60 5.67 13.50
C LEU A 14 11.87 4.67 14.39
N ALA A 15 12.04 4.83 15.68
CA ALA A 15 11.23 4.16 16.68
C ALA A 15 10.56 5.21 17.58
N SER A 16 9.31 4.96 17.93
CA SER A 16 8.55 5.82 18.85
C SER A 16 7.80 4.95 19.86
N VAL A 17 7.54 5.48 21.03
CA VAL A 17 6.79 4.81 22.09
C VAL A 17 5.86 5.79 22.79
N VAL A 18 4.69 5.33 23.16
CA VAL A 18 3.77 6.13 24.01
C VAL A 18 4.00 5.75 25.47
N ILE A 19 4.22 6.77 26.30
CA ILE A 19 4.36 6.64 27.76
C ILE A 19 3.38 7.61 28.41
N GLY A 20 2.35 7.10 29.04
CA GLY A 20 1.20 7.91 29.46
C GLY A 20 0.47 8.47 28.25
N ASP A 21 0.33 9.79 28.19
CA ASP A 21 -0.32 10.50 27.07
C ASP A 21 0.69 11.14 26.11
N ASP A 22 1.99 10.91 26.30
CA ASP A 22 3.05 11.49 25.48
C ASP A 22 3.69 10.46 24.55
N VAL A 23 3.94 10.86 23.31
CA VAL A 23 4.73 10.07 22.37
C VAL A 23 6.18 10.54 22.40
N ILE A 24 7.08 9.58 22.58
CA ILE A 24 8.53 9.80 22.57
C ILE A 24 9.10 9.17 21.32
N THR A 25 9.72 9.97 20.47
CA THR A 25 10.46 9.53 19.29
C THR A 25 11.95 9.54 19.56
N PHE A 26 12.63 8.45 19.18
CA PHE A 26 14.07 8.29 19.40
C PHE A 26 14.86 8.81 18.19
N LEU A 27 15.52 9.94 18.38
CA LEU A 27 16.31 10.64 17.37
C LEU A 27 17.79 10.58 17.72
N GLU A 28 18.65 10.31 16.75
CA GLU A 28 20.11 10.39 16.88
C GLU A 28 20.57 11.81 16.54
N ASN A 29 21.10 12.56 17.53
CA ASN A 29 21.46 13.98 17.37
C ASN A 29 20.32 14.83 16.79
N GLU A 30 19.11 14.68 17.34
CA GLU A 30 17.88 15.39 16.92
C GLU A 30 17.42 15.09 15.48
N GLN A 31 17.94 14.04 14.87
CA GLN A 31 17.59 13.61 13.51
C GLN A 31 17.21 12.14 13.45
N PRO A 32 16.42 11.74 12.46
CA PRO A 32 16.18 10.33 12.16
C PRO A 32 17.49 9.56 11.91
N ILE A 33 17.49 8.26 12.22
CA ILE A 33 18.64 7.37 12.00
C ILE A 33 18.67 6.95 10.52
N PRO A 34 19.75 7.26 9.77
CA PRO A 34 19.84 6.85 8.38
C PRO A 34 19.79 5.33 8.17
N SER A 35 18.99 4.88 7.21
CA SER A 35 18.90 3.46 6.79
C SER A 35 20.08 3.08 5.90
N VAL A 36 21.30 3.16 6.46
CA VAL A 36 22.56 2.91 5.75
C VAL A 36 23.41 1.95 6.56
N VAL A 37 24.07 1.01 5.89
CA VAL A 37 25.03 0.08 6.49
C VAL A 37 26.31 0.04 5.66
N SER A 38 27.48 0.10 6.32
CA SER A 38 28.80 -0.02 5.70
C SER A 38 29.54 -1.25 6.24
N PHE A 39 30.28 -1.91 5.36
CA PHE A 39 31.06 -3.11 5.65
C PHE A 39 32.56 -2.91 5.42
N GLU A 40 33.01 -1.68 5.36
CA GLU A 40 34.38 -1.32 5.03
C GLU A 40 35.41 -1.95 5.98
N GLY A 41 36.39 -2.63 5.41
CA GLY A 41 37.47 -3.28 6.17
C GLY A 41 36.97 -4.37 7.11
N GLY A 42 35.84 -5.03 6.81
CA GLY A 42 35.24 -6.08 7.62
C GLY A 42 34.52 -5.61 8.88
N LYS A 43 34.44 -4.29 9.11
CA LYS A 43 33.66 -3.69 10.21
C LYS A 43 32.26 -3.33 9.72
N VAL A 44 31.26 -3.59 10.56
CA VAL A 44 29.88 -3.18 10.29
C VAL A 44 29.61 -1.87 11.01
N GLU A 45 29.32 -0.83 10.24
CA GLU A 45 28.86 0.45 10.76
C GLU A 45 27.47 0.76 10.19
N VAL A 46 26.63 1.44 10.99
CA VAL A 46 25.23 1.70 10.64
C VAL A 46 24.87 3.13 11.01
N GLY A 47 23.81 3.65 10.39
CA GLY A 47 23.27 4.97 10.69
C GLY A 47 24.18 6.08 10.18
N ARG A 48 24.39 7.12 10.99
CA ARG A 48 25.14 8.33 10.58
C ARG A 48 26.57 8.01 10.13
N LYS A 49 27.28 7.14 10.84
CA LYS A 49 28.65 6.77 10.49
C LYS A 49 28.77 6.09 9.13
N ALA A 50 27.79 5.27 8.80
CA ALA A 50 27.73 4.64 7.47
C ALA A 50 27.28 5.64 6.40
N HIS A 51 26.37 6.55 6.73
CA HIS A 51 25.88 7.58 5.84
C HIS A 51 27.01 8.51 5.35
N ASP A 52 27.93 8.90 6.23
CA ASP A 52 29.07 9.75 5.90
C ASP A 52 30.05 9.10 4.89
N LYS A 53 29.89 7.79 4.62
CA LYS A 53 30.70 7.03 3.64
C LYS A 53 30.03 6.89 2.27
N LEU A 54 28.81 7.41 2.09
CA LEU A 54 28.11 7.35 0.80
C LEU A 54 28.84 8.15 -0.28
N THR A 55 28.82 7.65 -1.50
CA THR A 55 29.50 8.26 -2.66
C THR A 55 28.55 8.95 -3.62
N SER A 56 27.26 8.61 -3.54
CA SER A 56 26.18 9.16 -4.38
C SER A 56 24.86 9.13 -3.62
N ALA A 57 23.88 9.85 -4.11
CA ALA A 57 22.51 9.83 -3.57
C ALA A 57 21.73 8.58 -3.99
N GLY A 58 22.27 7.75 -4.88
CA GLY A 58 21.61 6.54 -5.39
C GLY A 58 21.32 5.51 -4.30
N LEU A 59 20.24 4.75 -4.50
CA LEU A 59 19.85 3.64 -3.62
C LEU A 59 20.65 2.38 -3.93
N GLY A 60 20.80 1.50 -2.94
CA GLY A 60 21.46 0.21 -3.09
C GLY A 60 22.94 0.22 -2.75
N VAL A 61 23.72 -0.64 -3.42
CA VAL A 61 25.13 -0.88 -3.11
C VAL A 61 26.03 0.19 -3.73
N GLN A 62 26.88 0.79 -2.90
CA GLN A 62 27.89 1.78 -3.26
C GLN A 62 29.24 1.36 -2.66
N GLY A 63 29.98 0.50 -3.38
CA GLY A 63 31.25 -0.04 -2.90
C GLY A 63 31.10 -0.91 -1.65
N SER A 64 31.61 -0.44 -0.51
CA SER A 64 31.49 -1.08 0.80
C SER A 64 30.22 -0.68 1.58
N THR A 65 29.45 0.30 1.08
CA THR A 65 28.31 0.88 1.76
C THR A 65 27.02 0.59 1.02
N VAL A 66 25.93 0.33 1.75
CA VAL A 66 24.61 0.06 1.21
C VAL A 66 23.64 1.11 1.74
N ARG A 67 23.10 1.92 0.83
CA ARG A 67 22.01 2.85 1.12
C ARG A 67 20.68 2.15 0.91
N SER A 68 19.77 2.30 1.88
CA SER A 68 18.40 1.77 1.78
C SER A 68 18.32 0.27 1.57
N PRO A 69 18.87 -0.57 2.46
CA PRO A 69 18.86 -2.03 2.28
C PRO A 69 17.45 -2.61 2.18
N LYS A 70 16.40 -1.87 2.63
CA LYS A 70 14.98 -2.21 2.41
C LYS A 70 14.65 -2.45 0.93
N THR A 71 15.28 -1.71 0.01
CA THR A 71 15.03 -1.83 -1.44
C THR A 71 15.61 -3.10 -2.04
N LEU A 72 16.55 -3.73 -1.35
CA LEU A 72 17.21 -4.96 -1.78
C LEU A 72 16.49 -6.23 -1.29
N LEU A 73 15.52 -6.11 -0.35
CA LEU A 73 14.74 -7.26 0.12
C LEU A 73 14.09 -7.98 -1.07
N GLY A 74 14.28 -9.30 -1.11
CA GLY A 74 13.78 -10.15 -2.19
C GLY A 74 14.69 -10.25 -3.41
N ARG A 75 15.79 -9.51 -3.43
CA ARG A 75 16.86 -9.71 -4.42
C ARG A 75 17.84 -10.78 -3.92
N GLU A 76 18.62 -11.35 -4.85
CA GLU A 76 19.74 -12.23 -4.52
C GLU A 76 20.78 -11.52 -3.66
N GLU A 77 21.71 -12.32 -3.10
CA GLU A 77 22.87 -11.78 -2.37
C GLU A 77 23.60 -10.71 -3.20
N GLN A 78 23.92 -9.61 -2.57
CA GLN A 78 24.61 -8.48 -3.18
C GLN A 78 26.11 -8.54 -2.91
N LEU A 79 26.91 -8.19 -3.90
CA LEU A 79 28.36 -8.07 -3.73
C LEU A 79 28.66 -6.71 -3.06
N VAL A 80 29.11 -6.74 -1.80
CA VAL A 80 29.45 -5.54 -1.03
C VAL A 80 30.84 -5.74 -0.43
N ASP A 81 31.76 -4.83 -0.72
CA ASP A 81 33.15 -4.92 -0.28
C ASP A 81 33.81 -6.28 -0.65
N GLY A 82 33.54 -6.75 -1.88
CA GLY A 82 34.06 -8.05 -2.38
C GLY A 82 33.41 -9.29 -1.76
N VAL A 83 32.44 -9.16 -0.86
CA VAL A 83 31.76 -10.27 -0.19
C VAL A 83 30.28 -10.33 -0.57
N ARG A 84 29.76 -11.51 -0.88
CA ARG A 84 28.31 -11.72 -1.07
C ARG A 84 27.59 -11.63 0.27
N ARG A 85 26.55 -10.79 0.32
CA ARG A 85 25.79 -10.51 1.54
C ARG A 85 24.29 -10.61 1.29
N ASP A 86 23.61 -11.28 2.21
CA ASP A 86 22.15 -11.39 2.22
C ASP A 86 21.49 -10.04 2.57
N PRO A 87 20.58 -9.52 1.73
CA PRO A 87 19.82 -8.31 2.02
C PRO A 87 19.08 -8.33 3.35
N VAL A 88 18.57 -9.48 3.79
CA VAL A 88 17.90 -9.63 5.09
C VAL A 88 18.84 -9.31 6.24
N LYS A 89 20.10 -9.73 6.14
CA LYS A 89 21.15 -9.42 7.14
C LYS A 89 21.54 -7.95 7.13
N MET A 90 21.55 -7.31 5.97
CA MET A 90 21.81 -5.86 5.90
C MET A 90 20.70 -5.07 6.60
N VAL A 91 19.44 -5.46 6.39
CA VAL A 91 18.28 -4.87 7.08
C VAL A 91 18.34 -5.14 8.58
N GLU A 92 18.64 -6.39 8.99
CA GLU A 92 18.82 -6.74 10.40
C GLU A 92 19.82 -5.84 11.11
N HIS A 93 20.97 -5.52 10.48
CA HIS A 93 21.97 -4.62 11.07
C HIS A 93 21.40 -3.22 11.36
N VAL A 94 20.56 -2.69 10.45
CA VAL A 94 19.93 -1.38 10.69
C VAL A 94 18.91 -1.46 11.83
N LEU A 95 18.06 -2.49 11.82
CA LEU A 95 17.04 -2.69 12.85
C LEU A 95 17.66 -2.89 14.25
N ASP A 96 18.72 -3.71 14.34
CA ASP A 96 19.43 -3.96 15.59
C ASP A 96 20.17 -2.70 16.08
N HIS A 97 20.74 -1.89 15.17
CA HIS A 97 21.33 -0.60 15.52
C HIS A 97 20.30 0.33 16.16
N VAL A 98 19.12 0.51 15.52
CA VAL A 98 18.04 1.34 16.07
C VAL A 98 17.59 0.80 17.43
N ARG A 99 17.38 -0.52 17.56
CA ARG A 99 17.00 -1.15 18.81
C ARG A 99 18.01 -0.89 19.92
N ARG A 100 19.30 -1.11 19.67
CA ARG A 100 20.37 -0.85 20.67
C ARG A 100 20.43 0.63 21.04
N TYR A 101 20.31 1.52 20.06
CA TYR A 101 20.30 2.96 20.30
C TYR A 101 19.15 3.33 21.24
N VAL A 102 17.92 2.89 20.96
CA VAL A 102 16.74 3.14 21.80
C VAL A 102 17.00 2.70 23.25
N LEU A 103 17.46 1.45 23.44
CA LEU A 103 17.68 0.86 24.77
C LEU A 103 18.78 1.57 25.57
N GLN A 104 19.70 2.28 24.92
CA GLN A 104 20.77 3.07 25.57
C GLN A 104 20.30 4.47 26.00
N THR A 105 19.23 4.99 25.39
CA THR A 105 18.70 6.33 25.74
C THR A 105 18.09 6.35 27.14
N LYS A 106 17.99 7.53 27.74
CA LYS A 106 17.36 7.70 29.06
C LYS A 106 15.90 7.26 29.07
N ALA A 107 15.14 7.60 28.01
CA ALA A 107 13.73 7.24 27.86
C ALA A 107 13.53 5.75 27.53
N GLY A 108 14.51 5.13 26.85
CA GLY A 108 14.46 3.71 26.48
C GLY A 108 14.90 2.76 27.59
N ARG A 109 15.51 3.27 28.68
CA ARG A 109 15.91 2.42 29.82
C ARG A 109 14.69 1.76 30.46
N GLY A 110 14.70 0.41 30.48
CA GLY A 110 13.59 -0.38 31.01
C GLY A 110 12.57 -0.83 29.94
N LEU A 111 12.64 -0.32 28.72
CA LEU A 111 11.91 -0.90 27.60
C LEU A 111 12.52 -2.25 27.24
N LYS A 112 11.68 -3.22 26.89
CA LYS A 112 12.16 -4.50 26.36
C LYS A 112 12.41 -4.44 24.85
N MET A 113 11.62 -3.63 24.12
CA MET A 113 11.62 -3.49 22.66
C MET A 113 11.73 -4.85 21.93
N ASP A 114 10.95 -5.81 22.41
CA ASP A 114 10.83 -7.16 21.85
C ASP A 114 9.59 -7.31 20.95
N ARG A 115 8.67 -6.34 20.99
CA ARG A 115 7.43 -6.31 20.20
C ARG A 115 7.24 -4.95 19.56
N VAL A 116 6.93 -4.96 18.26
CA VAL A 116 6.75 -3.73 17.48
C VAL A 116 5.49 -3.78 16.61
N VAL A 117 4.86 -2.63 16.40
CA VAL A 117 4.01 -2.34 15.25
C VAL A 117 4.90 -1.70 14.21
N ALA A 118 5.11 -2.37 13.08
CA ALA A 118 6.01 -1.88 12.03
C ALA A 118 5.23 -1.30 10.86
N THR A 119 5.69 -0.18 10.31
CA THR A 119 5.08 0.42 9.15
C THR A 119 5.66 -0.13 7.85
N ILE A 120 4.83 -0.19 6.83
CA ILE A 120 5.19 -0.62 5.48
C ILE A 120 4.55 0.30 4.44
N PRO A 121 5.23 0.53 3.30
CA PRO A 121 4.61 1.17 2.14
C PRO A 121 3.44 0.33 1.62
N VAL A 122 2.44 1.00 1.07
CA VAL A 122 1.24 0.33 0.57
C VAL A 122 1.56 -0.69 -0.53
N ASN A 123 2.49 -0.36 -1.42
CA ASN A 123 2.88 -1.17 -2.58
C ASN A 123 3.97 -2.21 -2.30
N MET A 124 4.36 -2.41 -1.03
CA MET A 124 5.38 -3.41 -0.68
C MET A 124 4.85 -4.83 -0.93
N GLU A 125 5.53 -5.59 -1.77
CA GLU A 125 5.18 -6.97 -2.10
C GLU A 125 5.21 -7.90 -0.88
N GLY A 126 4.32 -8.89 -0.84
CA GLY A 126 4.13 -9.76 0.31
C GLY A 126 5.38 -10.55 0.71
N HIS A 127 6.10 -11.08 -0.27
CA HIS A 127 7.33 -11.81 0.02
C HIS A 127 8.39 -10.90 0.67
N ARG A 128 8.47 -9.61 0.27
CA ARG A 128 9.36 -8.62 0.90
C ARG A 128 8.90 -8.28 2.33
N ARG A 129 7.57 -8.28 2.60
CA ARG A 129 7.02 -8.14 3.97
C ARG A 129 7.44 -9.30 4.85
N ALA A 130 7.40 -10.55 4.33
CA ALA A 130 7.85 -11.74 5.05
C ALA A 130 9.36 -11.68 5.38
N LEU A 131 10.19 -11.25 4.42
CA LEU A 131 11.62 -11.04 4.64
C LEU A 131 11.92 -9.91 5.63
N LEU A 132 11.13 -8.83 5.61
CA LEU A 132 11.24 -7.76 6.58
C LEU A 132 10.89 -8.26 7.99
N ARG A 133 9.82 -9.05 8.15
CA ARG A 133 9.48 -9.70 9.42
C ARG A 133 10.60 -10.62 9.90
N GLN A 134 11.23 -11.35 8.98
CA GLN A 134 12.40 -12.19 9.31
C GLN A 134 13.56 -11.34 9.83
N ALA A 135 13.89 -10.22 9.19
CA ALA A 135 14.93 -9.31 9.65
C ALA A 135 14.64 -8.73 11.04
N PHE A 136 13.40 -8.31 11.32
CA PHE A 136 12.98 -7.90 12.67
C PHE A 136 13.19 -8.99 13.70
N ARG A 137 12.80 -10.23 13.38
CA ARG A 137 13.00 -11.39 14.28
C ARG A 137 14.48 -11.65 14.55
N GLN A 138 15.33 -11.55 13.54
CA GLN A 138 16.79 -11.71 13.68
C GLN A 138 17.39 -10.58 14.53
N ALA A 139 16.86 -9.36 14.46
CA ALA A 139 17.23 -8.24 15.32
C ALA A 139 16.64 -8.33 16.75
N GLY A 140 15.96 -9.44 17.08
CA GLY A 140 15.37 -9.67 18.42
C GLY A 140 14.06 -8.91 18.67
N MET A 141 13.32 -8.58 17.63
CA MET A 141 12.03 -7.91 17.69
C MET A 141 10.96 -8.73 16.95
N SER A 142 9.77 -8.83 17.52
CA SER A 142 8.62 -9.50 16.93
C SER A 142 7.64 -8.46 16.38
N VAL A 143 7.28 -8.56 15.12
CA VAL A 143 6.28 -7.66 14.51
C VAL A 143 4.90 -8.19 14.87
N VAL A 144 4.21 -7.50 15.74
CA VAL A 144 2.83 -7.83 16.15
C VAL A 144 1.86 -7.64 14.99
N GLN A 145 1.99 -6.50 14.32
CA GLN A 145 1.15 -6.10 13.19
C GLN A 145 1.95 -5.21 12.24
N PHE A 146 1.76 -5.41 10.94
CA PHE A 146 2.12 -4.38 9.96
C PHE A 146 0.99 -3.36 9.82
N VAL A 147 1.35 -2.11 9.62
CA VAL A 147 0.39 -1.02 9.32
C VAL A 147 0.92 -0.23 8.14
N HIS A 148 0.04 0.13 7.20
CA HIS A 148 0.45 0.99 6.09
C HIS A 148 0.83 2.39 6.61
N GLU A 149 1.97 2.90 6.13
CA GLU A 149 2.55 4.20 6.50
C GLU A 149 1.50 5.33 6.52
N PRO A 150 0.62 5.50 5.49
CA PRO A 150 -0.37 6.57 5.50
C PRO A 150 -1.47 6.42 6.56
N LEU A 151 -1.88 5.17 6.86
CA LEU A 151 -2.86 4.93 7.92
C LEU A 151 -2.27 5.25 9.29
N ALA A 152 -0.99 4.89 9.52
CA ALA A 152 -0.29 5.25 10.74
C ALA A 152 -0.19 6.78 10.89
N ALA A 153 0.21 7.50 9.83
CA ALA A 153 0.30 8.96 9.85
C ALA A 153 -1.04 9.64 10.17
N LEU A 154 -2.13 9.22 9.51
CA LEU A 154 -3.48 9.74 9.78
C LEU A 154 -3.97 9.41 11.19
N TYR A 155 -3.71 8.18 11.66
CA TYR A 155 -4.06 7.78 13.02
C TYR A 155 -3.38 8.67 14.05
N GLY A 156 -2.06 8.86 13.90
CA GLY A 156 -1.27 9.73 14.77
C GLY A 156 -1.77 11.18 14.73
N TYR A 157 -2.04 11.72 13.55
CA TYR A 157 -2.60 13.06 13.38
C TYR A 157 -3.92 13.22 14.15
N LEU A 158 -4.87 12.29 13.97
CA LEU A 158 -6.16 12.34 14.68
C LEU A 158 -5.98 12.20 16.18
N ARG A 159 -5.12 11.28 16.62
CA ARG A 159 -4.92 10.96 18.05
C ARG A 159 -4.24 12.10 18.82
N MET A 160 -3.32 12.81 18.19
CA MET A 160 -2.57 13.91 18.80
C MET A 160 -3.24 15.27 18.63
N SER A 161 -4.30 15.37 17.83
CA SER A 161 -5.04 16.62 17.62
C SER A 161 -5.98 16.92 18.79
N GLU A 162 -6.06 18.20 19.18
CA GLU A 162 -7.06 18.65 20.16
C GLU A 162 -8.49 18.40 19.64
N GLY A 163 -9.38 17.95 20.52
CA GLY A 163 -10.77 17.66 20.15
C GLY A 163 -10.93 16.49 19.18
N THR A 164 -10.17 15.41 19.36
CA THR A 164 -10.13 14.21 18.49
C THR A 164 -11.52 13.73 18.05
N SER A 165 -12.49 13.62 18.98
CA SER A 165 -13.85 13.17 18.65
C SER A 165 -14.59 14.12 17.70
N ASP A 166 -14.40 15.43 17.85
CA ASP A 166 -15.01 16.44 16.97
C ASP A 166 -14.35 16.45 15.60
N LEU A 167 -13.02 16.25 15.58
CA LEU A 167 -12.25 16.15 14.35
C LEU A 167 -12.64 14.92 13.52
N ILE A 168 -12.81 13.76 14.16
CA ILE A 168 -13.28 12.53 13.52
C ILE A 168 -14.68 12.75 12.93
N ARG A 169 -15.60 13.35 13.69
CA ARG A 169 -16.95 13.69 13.17
C ARG A 169 -16.91 14.67 12.00
N ARG A 170 -16.01 15.66 12.05
CA ARG A 170 -15.84 16.62 10.94
C ARG A 170 -15.37 15.95 9.67
N TYR A 171 -14.51 14.93 9.77
CA TYR A 171 -13.98 14.21 8.62
C TYR A 171 -14.84 13.01 8.19
N ASP A 172 -15.91 12.67 8.91
CA ASP A 172 -16.76 11.54 8.54
C ASP A 172 -17.35 11.73 7.14
N GLY A 173 -17.24 10.72 6.30
CA GLY A 173 -17.59 10.75 4.88
C GLY A 173 -16.62 11.54 3.97
N LYS A 174 -15.64 12.29 4.53
CA LYS A 174 -14.74 13.15 3.76
C LYS A 174 -13.56 12.39 3.18
N LEU A 175 -13.06 12.91 2.04
CA LEU A 175 -11.85 12.43 1.40
C LEU A 175 -10.62 13.14 1.98
N LEU A 176 -9.64 12.37 2.41
CA LEU A 176 -8.38 12.81 2.97
C LEU A 176 -7.24 12.32 2.07
N LEU A 177 -6.21 13.13 1.87
CA LEU A 177 -5.00 12.74 1.16
C LEU A 177 -3.84 12.69 2.15
N VAL A 178 -3.11 11.59 2.19
CA VAL A 178 -1.76 11.55 2.75
C VAL A 178 -0.77 11.74 1.62
N PHE A 179 0.08 12.74 1.77
CA PHE A 179 1.15 13.10 0.86
C PHE A 179 2.47 12.90 1.60
N ASP A 180 3.08 11.74 1.40
CA ASP A 180 4.35 11.40 2.05
C ASP A 180 5.50 11.53 1.07
N TRP A 181 6.37 12.52 1.31
CA TRP A 181 7.52 12.77 0.45
C TRP A 181 8.83 12.63 1.22
N GLY A 182 9.42 11.46 1.06
CA GLY A 182 10.69 11.08 1.67
C GLY A 182 11.92 11.44 0.82
N GLY A 183 13.07 10.94 1.25
CA GLY A 183 14.31 11.07 0.50
C GLY A 183 14.34 10.22 -0.76
N GLY A 184 13.80 8.99 -0.71
CA GLY A 184 13.82 8.04 -1.84
C GLY A 184 12.52 7.99 -2.64
N THR A 185 11.36 8.23 -2.00
CA THR A 185 10.03 8.01 -2.59
C THR A 185 9.09 9.18 -2.34
N LEU A 186 8.08 9.28 -3.21
CA LEU A 186 6.85 10.02 -2.99
C LEU A 186 5.69 9.03 -2.98
N ASP A 187 4.96 8.96 -1.90
CA ASP A 187 3.80 8.10 -1.73
C ASP A 187 2.53 8.91 -1.50
N LEU A 188 1.47 8.57 -2.22
CA LEU A 188 0.16 9.22 -2.19
C LEU A 188 -0.89 8.21 -1.79
N THR A 189 -1.70 8.53 -0.79
CA THR A 189 -2.82 7.66 -0.40
C THR A 189 -4.07 8.47 -0.15
N LEU A 190 -5.13 8.15 -0.89
CA LEU A 190 -6.47 8.65 -0.60
C LEU A 190 -7.11 7.78 0.48
N CYS A 191 -7.65 8.43 1.49
CA CYS A 191 -8.36 7.80 2.59
C CYS A 191 -9.72 8.46 2.79
N ARG A 192 -10.63 7.75 3.44
CA ARG A 192 -11.88 8.30 3.96
C ARG A 192 -12.04 7.93 5.43
N VAL A 193 -12.70 8.80 6.18
CA VAL A 193 -13.27 8.41 7.47
C VAL A 193 -14.68 7.90 7.20
N LEU A 194 -14.97 6.67 7.55
CA LEU A 194 -16.30 6.07 7.38
C LEU A 194 -16.71 5.35 8.66
N ASN A 195 -17.75 5.86 9.33
CA ASN A 195 -18.29 5.22 10.53
C ASN A 195 -17.24 4.87 11.61
N GLY A 196 -16.29 5.77 11.85
CA GLY A 196 -15.23 5.56 12.81
C GLY A 196 -14.07 4.69 12.34
N LEU A 197 -13.93 4.50 11.03
CA LEU A 197 -12.78 3.83 10.42
C LEU A 197 -12.05 4.79 9.48
N LEU A 198 -10.72 4.76 9.53
CA LEU A 198 -9.85 5.30 8.50
C LEU A 198 -9.73 4.25 7.40
N VAL A 199 -10.34 4.51 6.25
CA VAL A 199 -10.43 3.56 5.15
C VAL A 199 -9.54 4.03 4.01
N GLN A 200 -8.66 3.15 3.55
CA GLN A 200 -7.86 3.37 2.37
C GLN A 200 -8.72 3.20 1.11
N VAL A 201 -8.67 4.18 0.22
CA VAL A 201 -9.48 4.22 -1.00
C VAL A 201 -8.64 3.89 -2.23
N ALA A 202 -7.51 4.58 -2.39
CA ALA A 202 -6.61 4.41 -3.52
C ALA A 202 -5.19 4.91 -3.20
N ASN A 203 -4.22 4.45 -3.98
CA ASN A 203 -2.81 4.82 -3.83
C ASN A 203 -2.17 5.16 -5.16
N ASP A 204 -1.10 5.95 -5.10
CA ASP A 204 -0.10 6.13 -6.14
C ASP A 204 1.26 6.35 -5.47
N GLY A 205 2.35 6.18 -6.20
CA GLY A 205 3.69 6.39 -5.68
C GLY A 205 4.74 6.42 -6.78
N THR A 206 5.94 6.91 -6.45
CA THR A 206 7.06 6.93 -7.38
C THR A 206 8.40 7.07 -6.66
N GLU A 207 9.42 6.44 -7.20
CA GLU A 207 10.82 6.60 -6.81
C GLU A 207 11.55 7.67 -7.65
N GLU A 208 10.86 8.26 -8.65
CA GLU A 208 11.47 9.17 -9.63
C GLU A 208 11.61 10.63 -9.18
N VAL A 209 11.15 10.98 -7.98
CA VAL A 209 11.17 12.36 -7.46
C VAL A 209 11.53 12.41 -5.97
N GLY A 210 12.24 11.42 -5.45
CA GLY A 210 12.73 11.43 -4.06
C GLY A 210 13.70 12.58 -3.79
N GLY A 211 13.86 12.97 -2.52
CA GLY A 211 14.76 14.04 -2.09
C GLY A 211 16.23 13.80 -2.47
N ASP A 212 16.60 12.55 -2.68
CA ASP A 212 17.93 12.14 -3.13
C ASP A 212 18.24 12.65 -4.53
N LEU A 213 17.24 12.67 -5.42
CA LEU A 213 17.40 13.25 -6.76
C LEU A 213 17.59 14.77 -6.71
N PHE A 214 16.97 15.44 -5.73
CA PHE A 214 17.19 16.88 -5.51
C PHE A 214 18.65 17.15 -5.13
N ASP A 215 19.24 16.29 -4.30
CA ASP A 215 20.65 16.43 -3.88
C ASP A 215 21.60 16.22 -5.06
N GLU A 216 21.32 15.29 -5.95
CA GLU A 216 22.07 15.06 -7.19
C GLU A 216 22.00 16.26 -8.16
N GLU A 217 20.80 16.78 -8.41
CA GLU A 217 20.59 17.97 -9.25
C GLU A 217 21.33 19.17 -8.67
N LEU A 218 21.21 19.36 -7.35
CA LEU A 218 21.89 20.45 -6.64
C LEU A 218 23.41 20.31 -6.72
N ARG A 219 23.95 19.09 -6.52
CA ARG A 219 25.38 18.82 -6.64
C ARG A 219 25.90 19.16 -8.03
N ASN A 220 25.21 18.74 -9.09
CA ASN A 220 25.63 18.98 -10.46
C ASN A 220 25.67 20.49 -10.77
N GLU A 221 24.65 21.21 -10.32
CA GLU A 221 24.59 22.66 -10.54
C GLU A 221 25.63 23.43 -9.70
N VAL A 222 25.86 23.02 -8.46
CA VAL A 222 26.89 23.63 -7.59
C VAL A 222 28.28 23.42 -8.17
N GLU A 223 28.61 22.21 -8.63
CA GLU A 223 29.90 21.95 -9.30
C GLU A 223 30.06 22.80 -10.57
N ARG A 224 29.03 22.88 -11.41
CA ARG A 224 29.02 23.70 -12.62
C ARG A 224 29.23 25.20 -12.31
N ARG A 225 28.53 25.73 -11.31
CA ARG A 225 28.66 27.14 -10.88
C ARG A 225 30.06 27.43 -10.33
N SER A 226 30.57 26.55 -9.47
CA SER A 226 31.90 26.71 -8.90
C SER A 226 32.97 26.80 -9.98
N ARG A 227 32.94 25.89 -10.97
CA ARG A 227 33.86 25.93 -12.10
C ARG A 227 33.77 27.26 -12.89
N ALA A 228 32.56 27.71 -13.16
CA ALA A 228 32.34 28.94 -13.90
C ALA A 228 32.78 30.18 -13.11
N GLU A 229 32.49 30.29 -11.81
CA GLU A 229 32.81 31.43 -10.95
C GLU A 229 34.30 31.52 -10.62
N GLN A 230 34.97 30.35 -10.49
CA GLN A 230 36.40 30.27 -10.14
C GLN A 230 37.32 30.15 -11.35
N GLY A 231 36.75 30.05 -12.55
CA GLY A 231 37.50 29.91 -13.83
C GLY A 231 38.24 28.58 -13.97
N ILE A 232 37.71 27.51 -13.34
CA ILE A 232 38.29 26.16 -13.36
C ILE A 232 37.82 25.42 -14.61
N GLY A 233 38.78 25.01 -15.44
CA GLY A 233 38.49 24.25 -16.69
C GLY A 233 37.97 22.85 -16.41
N ASP A 234 37.28 22.29 -17.42
CA ASP A 234 36.71 20.92 -17.33
C ASP A 234 37.78 19.83 -17.23
N GLU A 235 39.02 20.14 -17.62
CA GLU A 235 40.20 19.26 -17.53
C GLU A 235 40.70 19.05 -16.12
N VAL A 236 40.35 19.94 -15.17
CA VAL A 236 40.77 19.79 -13.77
C VAL A 236 39.96 18.70 -13.11
N GLU A 237 40.64 17.68 -12.61
CA GLU A 237 40.02 16.53 -11.95
C GLU A 237 39.51 16.90 -10.56
N VAL A 238 38.42 16.25 -10.17
CA VAL A 238 37.85 16.34 -8.81
C VAL A 238 38.39 15.18 -7.97
N LEU A 239 38.79 15.49 -6.74
CA LEU A 239 39.20 14.47 -5.78
C LEU A 239 38.05 13.48 -5.51
N PRO A 240 38.28 12.15 -5.65
CA PRO A 240 37.19 11.16 -5.52
C PRO A 240 36.40 11.27 -4.22
N GLU A 241 37.10 11.49 -3.10
CA GLU A 241 36.46 11.67 -1.78
C GLU A 241 35.75 13.03 -1.63
N ALA A 242 36.11 14.02 -2.42
CA ALA A 242 35.50 15.35 -2.35
C ALA A 242 34.07 15.36 -2.96
N ARG A 243 33.79 14.53 -3.96
CA ARG A 243 32.43 14.38 -4.50
C ARG A 243 31.44 13.88 -3.45
N LYS A 244 31.87 12.99 -2.56
CA LYS A 244 31.07 12.52 -1.43
C LYS A 244 30.74 13.67 -0.49
N ARG A 245 31.75 14.47 -0.15
CA ARG A 245 31.57 15.63 0.73
C ARG A 245 30.65 16.66 0.11
N LEU A 246 30.77 16.91 -1.20
CA LEU A 246 29.89 17.85 -1.90
C LEU A 246 28.43 17.39 -1.86
N LEU A 247 28.14 16.11 -2.10
CA LEU A 247 26.79 15.57 -2.02
C LEU A 247 26.18 15.79 -0.63
N HIS A 248 26.95 15.52 0.41
CA HIS A 248 26.52 15.73 1.79
C HIS A 248 26.29 17.22 2.12
N GLU A 249 27.16 18.12 1.61
CA GLU A 249 26.96 19.57 1.76
C GLU A 249 25.74 20.08 0.97
N CYS A 250 25.41 19.46 -0.18
CA CYS A 250 24.18 19.73 -0.94
C CYS A 250 22.92 19.28 -0.19
N GLU A 251 22.93 18.10 0.43
CA GLU A 251 21.83 17.65 1.31
C GLU A 251 21.63 18.63 2.47
N LYS A 252 22.72 19.05 3.13
CA LYS A 252 22.66 20.08 4.18
C LYS A 252 22.12 21.40 3.65
N ALA A 253 22.57 21.84 2.47
CA ALA A 253 22.09 23.07 1.84
C ALA A 253 20.57 23.00 1.57
N LYS A 254 20.06 21.90 1.01
CA LYS A 254 18.63 21.67 0.81
C LYS A 254 17.84 21.80 2.11
N ILE A 255 18.30 21.15 3.19
CA ILE A 255 17.66 21.20 4.50
C ILE A 255 17.71 22.63 5.07
N ARG A 256 18.87 23.30 5.04
CA ARG A 256 19.05 24.64 5.61
C ARG A 256 18.31 25.72 4.85
N LEU A 257 18.18 25.61 3.53
CA LEU A 257 17.41 26.54 2.71
C LEU A 257 15.89 26.41 2.92
N SER A 258 15.41 25.37 3.62
CA SER A 258 14.03 25.32 4.11
C SER A 258 13.76 26.38 5.18
N ASP A 259 14.74 26.66 6.04
CA ASP A 259 14.61 27.61 7.17
C ASP A 259 15.32 28.96 6.94
N ARG A 260 16.28 29.00 6.01
CA ARG A 260 17.13 30.17 5.75
C ARG A 260 17.00 30.61 4.29
N ASP A 261 17.27 31.88 4.03
CA ASP A 261 17.20 32.43 2.67
C ASP A 261 18.46 32.15 1.86
N THR A 262 19.62 31.96 2.51
CA THR A 262 20.88 31.63 1.85
C THR A 262 21.70 30.62 2.64
N TRP A 263 22.52 29.84 1.93
CA TRP A 263 23.46 28.88 2.49
C TRP A 263 24.73 28.83 1.65
N ASN A 264 25.90 28.69 2.28
CA ASN A 264 27.17 28.47 1.61
C ASN A 264 27.48 26.99 1.56
N VAL A 265 27.66 26.45 0.36
CA VAL A 265 28.23 25.14 0.10
C VAL A 265 29.73 25.29 -0.01
N TYR A 266 30.48 24.57 0.83
CA TYR A 266 31.93 24.67 0.90
C TYR A 266 32.54 23.28 1.06
N VAL A 267 33.54 22.96 0.19
CA VAL A 267 34.32 21.70 0.26
C VAL A 267 35.77 21.99 -0.06
N ASP A 268 36.65 21.67 0.88
CA ASP A 268 38.10 21.86 0.74
C ASP A 268 38.86 20.62 1.24
N PRO A 269 39.83 20.08 0.48
CA PRO A 269 40.05 20.32 -0.95
C PRO A 269 38.99 19.64 -1.80
N TYR A 270 38.66 20.21 -2.95
CA TYR A 270 37.70 19.64 -3.94
C TYR A 270 38.38 19.32 -5.27
N TYR A 271 39.08 20.29 -5.84
CA TYR A 271 39.79 20.18 -7.10
C TYR A 271 41.23 19.72 -6.93
N GLN A 272 41.78 19.02 -7.93
CA GLN A 272 43.19 18.71 -8.04
C GLN A 272 43.93 19.89 -8.74
N ASP A 273 43.92 21.05 -8.12
CA ASP A 273 44.56 22.27 -8.58
C ASP A 273 45.35 22.92 -7.46
N ASP A 274 46.63 23.25 -7.71
CA ASP A 274 47.51 23.82 -6.71
C ASP A 274 47.14 25.28 -6.38
N ASN A 275 46.45 26.00 -7.29
CA ASN A 275 46.06 27.38 -7.13
C ASN A 275 44.67 27.57 -6.53
N GLN A 276 43.76 26.65 -6.82
CA GLN A 276 42.36 26.72 -6.42
C GLN A 276 41.84 25.32 -6.08
N SER A 277 42.03 24.89 -4.84
CA SER A 277 41.67 23.54 -4.42
C SER A 277 40.26 23.43 -3.85
N ASP A 278 39.65 24.54 -3.37
CA ASP A 278 38.35 24.54 -2.73
C ASP A 278 37.19 24.79 -3.70
N LEU A 279 36.02 24.27 -3.33
CA LEU A 279 34.73 24.60 -3.96
C LEU A 279 33.94 25.46 -2.98
N GLN A 280 33.49 26.62 -3.45
CA GLN A 280 32.64 27.51 -2.68
C GLN A 280 31.54 28.09 -3.58
N VAL A 281 30.27 27.87 -3.19
CA VAL A 281 29.11 28.44 -3.90
C VAL A 281 28.08 28.90 -2.88
N LYS A 282 27.64 30.15 -2.99
CA LYS A 282 26.54 30.68 -2.21
C LYS A 282 25.23 30.43 -2.93
N LEU A 283 24.34 29.70 -2.29
CA LEU A 283 22.99 29.40 -2.79
C LEU A 283 21.95 30.24 -2.05
N SER A 284 20.96 30.71 -2.79
CA SER A 284 19.72 31.25 -2.25
C SER A 284 18.59 30.24 -2.34
N ARG A 285 17.49 30.47 -1.59
CA ARG A 285 16.25 29.71 -1.73
C ARG A 285 15.68 29.81 -3.16
N GLY A 286 15.85 30.95 -3.82
CA GLY A 286 15.47 31.14 -5.22
C GLY A 286 16.29 30.28 -6.18
N ASP A 287 17.60 30.12 -5.92
CA ASP A 287 18.45 29.20 -6.70
C ASP A 287 17.97 27.76 -6.57
N LEU A 288 17.74 27.31 -5.33
CA LEU A 288 17.20 25.97 -5.09
C LEU A 288 15.89 25.76 -5.85
N GLN A 289 14.97 26.73 -5.80
CA GLN A 289 13.71 26.66 -6.53
C GLN A 289 13.92 26.60 -8.06
N GLY A 290 14.89 27.32 -8.60
CA GLY A 290 15.23 27.29 -10.02
C GLY A 290 15.78 25.93 -10.46
N ILE A 291 16.61 25.31 -9.61
CA ILE A 291 17.27 24.03 -9.90
C ILE A 291 16.25 22.88 -9.83
N VAL A 292 15.52 22.72 -8.72
CA VAL A 292 14.71 21.51 -8.46
C VAL A 292 13.20 21.74 -8.59
N GLY A 293 12.74 22.93 -8.96
CA GLY A 293 11.31 23.26 -9.07
C GLY A 293 10.54 22.40 -10.05
N HIS A 294 11.19 21.89 -11.10
CA HIS A 294 10.59 20.97 -12.07
C HIS A 294 10.26 19.60 -11.43
N LEU A 295 11.08 19.13 -10.48
CA LEU A 295 10.82 17.90 -9.73
C LEU A 295 9.63 18.08 -8.78
N VAL A 296 9.51 19.26 -8.16
CA VAL A 296 8.34 19.59 -7.33
C VAL A 296 7.06 19.56 -8.16
N LYS A 297 7.07 20.19 -9.35
CA LYS A 297 5.93 20.15 -10.27
C LYS A 297 5.57 18.71 -10.66
N LYS A 298 6.57 17.88 -11.00
CA LYS A 298 6.38 16.47 -11.38
C LYS A 298 5.74 15.67 -10.25
N GLY A 299 6.21 15.86 -9.00
CA GLY A 299 5.67 15.18 -7.82
C GLY A 299 4.22 15.58 -7.52
N VAL A 300 3.93 16.88 -7.47
CA VAL A 300 2.59 17.39 -7.15
C VAL A 300 1.57 17.05 -8.24
N ALA A 301 1.97 17.03 -9.53
CA ALA A 301 1.09 16.63 -10.63
C ALA A 301 0.58 15.18 -10.52
N ARG A 302 1.21 14.32 -9.72
CA ARG A 302 0.71 12.96 -9.46
C ARG A 302 -0.57 12.97 -8.63
N ILE A 303 -0.77 13.98 -7.77
CA ILE A 303 -2.00 14.14 -7.01
C ILE A 303 -3.20 14.29 -7.95
N GLU A 304 -3.09 15.17 -8.94
CA GLU A 304 -4.18 15.42 -9.91
C GLU A 304 -4.50 14.15 -10.68
N ARG A 305 -3.47 13.43 -11.15
CA ARG A 305 -3.65 12.13 -11.85
C ARG A 305 -4.31 11.07 -10.98
N LEU A 306 -3.94 10.97 -9.69
CA LEU A 306 -4.58 10.05 -8.76
C LEU A 306 -6.05 10.38 -8.58
N LEU A 307 -6.36 11.66 -8.35
CA LEU A 307 -7.73 12.13 -8.16
C LEU A 307 -8.60 11.91 -9.41
N GLU A 308 -8.10 12.26 -10.60
CA GLU A 308 -8.78 12.04 -11.88
C GLU A 308 -9.07 10.55 -12.13
N ARG A 309 -8.10 9.68 -11.88
CA ARG A 309 -8.26 8.22 -12.01
C ARG A 309 -9.39 7.68 -11.13
N GLU A 310 -9.54 8.22 -9.94
CA GLU A 310 -10.56 7.80 -8.98
C GLU A 310 -11.88 8.61 -9.11
N GLY A 311 -11.97 9.52 -10.08
CA GLY A 311 -13.16 10.33 -10.34
C GLY A 311 -13.39 11.47 -9.34
N PHE A 312 -12.33 11.94 -8.68
CA PHE A 312 -12.38 13.05 -7.73
C PHE A 312 -11.71 14.31 -8.31
N SER A 313 -11.99 15.44 -7.69
CA SER A 313 -11.29 16.70 -7.93
C SER A 313 -10.50 17.11 -6.68
N THR A 314 -9.59 18.08 -6.83
CA THR A 314 -8.86 18.67 -5.69
C THR A 314 -9.81 19.31 -4.67
N ALA A 315 -10.94 19.84 -5.12
CA ALA A 315 -11.97 20.39 -4.23
C ALA A 315 -12.65 19.33 -3.34
N SER A 316 -12.60 18.05 -3.73
CA SER A 316 -13.17 16.93 -2.96
C SER A 316 -12.31 16.56 -1.74
N VAL A 317 -11.04 16.99 -1.70
CA VAL A 317 -10.11 16.68 -0.60
C VAL A 317 -10.31 17.70 0.52
N GLU A 318 -10.73 17.23 1.69
CA GLU A 318 -10.92 18.06 2.89
C GLU A 318 -9.63 18.32 3.66
N LEU A 319 -8.70 17.35 3.65
CA LEU A 319 -7.41 17.44 4.30
C LEU A 319 -6.33 16.83 3.41
N CYS A 320 -5.24 17.55 3.19
CA CYS A 320 -3.96 17.02 2.73
C CYS A 320 -3.00 16.96 3.93
N LEU A 321 -2.77 15.77 4.47
CA LEU A 321 -1.76 15.54 5.50
C LEU A 321 -0.41 15.31 4.82
N ALA A 322 0.48 16.27 4.93
CA ALA A 322 1.80 16.23 4.33
C ALA A 322 2.85 15.75 5.35
N THR A 323 3.52 14.64 5.03
CA THR A 323 4.52 13.94 5.85
C THR A 323 5.82 13.75 5.06
N GLY A 324 6.86 13.26 5.73
CA GLY A 324 8.19 13.12 5.16
C GLY A 324 9.04 14.38 5.24
N GLY A 325 10.34 14.26 4.99
CA GLY A 325 11.30 15.36 5.14
C GLY A 325 11.14 16.46 4.11
N MET A 326 10.73 16.12 2.88
CA MET A 326 10.64 17.04 1.74
C MET A 326 9.53 18.08 1.88
N VAL A 327 8.47 17.80 2.64
CA VAL A 327 7.35 18.74 2.83
C VAL A 327 7.73 19.99 3.64
N ASN A 328 8.89 19.97 4.32
CA ASN A 328 9.42 21.13 5.02
C ASN A 328 9.99 22.20 4.07
N MET A 329 10.21 21.86 2.79
CA MET A 329 10.65 22.84 1.79
C MET A 329 9.49 23.79 1.46
N PRO A 330 9.67 25.13 1.61
CA PRO A 330 8.60 26.10 1.37
C PRO A 330 7.94 25.97 -0.01
N MET A 331 8.73 25.65 -1.04
CA MET A 331 8.21 25.47 -2.41
C MET A 331 7.24 24.29 -2.54
N VAL A 332 7.42 23.21 -1.76
CA VAL A 332 6.51 22.06 -1.73
C VAL A 332 5.22 22.46 -1.05
N LYS A 333 5.33 23.06 0.15
CA LYS A 333 4.16 23.53 0.90
C LYS A 333 3.34 24.54 0.09
N ASN A 334 3.98 25.56 -0.50
CA ASN A 334 3.31 26.58 -1.30
C ASN A 334 2.55 25.93 -2.48
N ARG A 335 3.14 24.94 -3.14
CA ARG A 335 2.50 24.27 -4.26
C ARG A 335 1.29 23.43 -3.84
N LEU A 336 1.33 22.80 -2.65
CA LEU A 336 0.18 22.11 -2.06
C LEU A 336 -0.93 23.10 -1.65
N ASP A 337 -0.56 24.24 -1.04
CA ASP A 337 -1.49 25.31 -0.67
C ASP A 337 -2.18 25.93 -1.92
N GLU A 338 -1.44 26.11 -3.03
CA GLU A 338 -2.00 26.52 -4.31
C GLU A 338 -3.01 25.50 -4.86
N LEU A 339 -2.73 24.20 -4.72
CA LEU A 339 -3.57 23.13 -5.26
C LEU A 339 -4.87 22.93 -4.47
N PHE A 340 -4.80 22.94 -3.14
CA PHE A 340 -5.94 22.62 -2.27
C PHE A 340 -6.64 23.86 -1.68
N GLY A 341 -5.97 25.00 -1.69
CA GLY A 341 -6.41 26.22 -1.02
C GLY A 341 -6.03 26.28 0.47
N PRO A 342 -6.17 27.46 1.08
CA PRO A 342 -5.71 27.72 2.45
C PRO A 342 -6.49 26.86 3.46
N GLY A 343 -5.77 26.34 4.47
CA GLY A 343 -6.34 25.62 5.61
C GLY A 343 -6.66 24.15 5.36
N ARG A 344 -6.44 23.64 4.14
CA ARG A 344 -6.61 22.19 3.83
C ARG A 344 -5.31 21.41 3.87
N VAL A 345 -4.16 22.08 3.83
CA VAL A 345 -2.85 21.43 3.91
C VAL A 345 -2.35 21.50 5.35
N HIS A 346 -2.11 20.34 5.93
CA HIS A 346 -1.50 20.21 7.24
C HIS A 346 -0.10 19.62 7.11
N VAL A 347 0.91 20.42 7.45
CA VAL A 347 2.30 19.95 7.58
C VAL A 347 2.61 19.86 9.07
N SER A 348 2.84 18.65 9.56
CA SER A 348 3.22 18.43 10.95
C SER A 348 4.57 19.09 11.23
N LYS A 349 4.73 19.72 12.40
CA LYS A 349 6.04 20.18 12.88
C LYS A 349 7.04 19.01 13.02
N ARG A 350 6.55 17.80 13.13
CA ARG A 350 7.31 16.54 13.21
C ARG A 350 7.04 15.65 11.99
N SER A 351 7.00 16.25 10.80
CA SER A 351 6.65 15.54 9.55
C SER A 351 7.51 14.30 9.31
N ALA A 352 8.79 14.34 9.67
CA ALA A 352 9.72 13.23 9.51
C ALA A 352 9.47 12.05 10.47
N SER A 353 8.74 12.26 11.58
CA SER A 353 8.45 11.22 12.59
C SER A 353 6.96 10.86 12.68
N ALA A 354 6.10 11.53 11.92
CA ALA A 354 4.65 11.37 12.00
C ALA A 354 4.19 9.92 11.83
N ILE A 355 4.85 9.17 10.96
CA ILE A 355 4.55 7.75 10.69
C ILE A 355 4.93 6.88 11.89
N ALA A 356 6.14 7.04 12.44
CA ALA A 356 6.60 6.29 13.61
C ALA A 356 5.76 6.62 14.86
N GLU A 357 5.41 7.90 15.05
CA GLU A 357 4.53 8.36 16.13
C GLU A 357 3.12 7.76 16.00
N GLY A 358 2.58 7.76 14.78
CA GLY A 358 1.30 7.13 14.49
C GLY A 358 1.32 5.62 14.75
N ALA A 359 2.37 4.92 14.36
CA ALA A 359 2.55 3.49 14.65
C ALA A 359 2.63 3.22 16.16
N ALA A 360 3.26 4.12 16.93
CA ALA A 360 3.31 4.02 18.39
C ALA A 360 1.91 4.19 19.02
N TRP A 361 1.09 5.11 18.52
CA TRP A 361 -0.29 5.26 18.95
C TRP A 361 -1.17 4.07 18.56
N VAL A 362 -1.01 3.52 17.34
CA VAL A 362 -1.69 2.27 16.94
C VAL A 362 -1.33 1.13 17.89
N ALA A 363 -0.06 1.03 18.28
CA ALA A 363 0.42 0.03 19.23
C ALA A 363 -0.15 0.23 20.63
N HIS A 364 -0.17 1.47 21.12
CA HIS A 364 -0.68 1.84 22.45
C HIS A 364 -2.18 1.60 22.60
N ASP A 365 -2.96 2.03 21.60
CA ASP A 365 -4.42 1.92 21.59
C ASP A 365 -4.88 0.52 21.15
N GLU A 366 -3.96 -0.41 20.86
CA GLU A 366 -4.23 -1.77 20.36
C GLU A 366 -5.14 -1.77 19.12
N ALA A 367 -5.01 -0.73 18.28
CA ALA A 367 -5.87 -0.58 17.12
C ALA A 367 -5.55 -1.64 16.05
N ARG A 368 -6.61 -2.27 15.52
CA ARG A 368 -6.52 -3.39 14.58
C ARG A 368 -6.78 -2.92 13.15
N LEU A 369 -6.04 -3.53 12.21
CA LEU A 369 -6.38 -3.42 10.79
C LEU A 369 -7.58 -4.30 10.44
N HIS A 370 -8.40 -3.80 9.52
CA HIS A 370 -9.54 -4.50 8.95
C HIS A 370 -9.43 -4.46 7.43
N LEU A 371 -10.01 -5.46 6.76
CA LEU A 371 -10.15 -5.42 5.30
C LEU A 371 -11.10 -4.27 4.92
N ALA A 372 -10.66 -3.36 4.04
CA ALA A 372 -11.46 -2.19 3.67
C ALA A 372 -12.58 -2.51 2.69
N LYS A 373 -12.41 -3.52 1.85
CA LYS A 373 -13.29 -3.90 0.75
C LYS A 373 -13.47 -5.41 0.73
N ASN A 374 -14.62 -5.87 0.23
CA ASN A 374 -14.81 -7.30 0.03
C ASN A 374 -13.77 -7.86 -0.96
N VAL A 375 -13.35 -9.09 -0.72
CA VAL A 375 -12.76 -9.95 -1.75
C VAL A 375 -13.87 -10.84 -2.26
N GLU A 376 -14.15 -10.75 -3.55
CA GLU A 376 -15.28 -11.44 -4.18
C GLU A 376 -14.78 -12.38 -5.29
N LEU A 377 -15.47 -13.49 -5.48
CA LEU A 377 -15.30 -14.37 -6.63
C LEU A 377 -16.37 -14.04 -7.69
N ILE A 378 -15.96 -13.89 -8.94
CA ILE A 378 -16.89 -13.82 -10.06
C ILE A 378 -17.43 -15.22 -10.32
N LEU A 379 -18.74 -15.35 -10.25
CA LEU A 379 -19.46 -16.57 -10.59
C LEU A 379 -20.04 -16.50 -12.01
N ALA A 380 -20.64 -17.61 -12.44
CA ALA A 380 -21.35 -17.67 -13.69
C ALA A 380 -22.37 -16.50 -13.82
N ARG A 381 -22.52 -15.98 -15.05
CA ARG A 381 -23.40 -14.84 -15.37
C ARG A 381 -23.05 -13.52 -14.65
N ASN A 382 -21.75 -13.31 -14.34
CA ASN A 382 -21.26 -12.10 -13.68
C ASN A 382 -21.94 -11.80 -12.33
N SER A 383 -22.40 -12.82 -11.62
CA SER A 383 -22.74 -12.66 -10.20
C SER A 383 -21.47 -12.72 -9.35
N TYR A 384 -21.55 -12.18 -8.14
CA TYR A 384 -20.39 -12.03 -7.25
C TYR A 384 -20.68 -12.72 -5.93
N MET A 385 -19.71 -13.49 -5.45
CA MET A 385 -19.76 -14.13 -4.14
C MET A 385 -18.68 -13.53 -3.23
N PRO A 386 -19.04 -12.95 -2.09
CA PRO A 386 -18.04 -12.51 -1.13
C PRO A 386 -17.30 -13.71 -0.53
N LEU A 387 -15.98 -13.71 -0.68
CA LEU A 387 -15.08 -14.68 -0.05
C LEU A 387 -14.63 -14.20 1.32
N LEU A 388 -14.22 -12.93 1.40
CA LEU A 388 -13.82 -12.27 2.63
C LEU A 388 -14.54 -10.92 2.70
N PRO A 389 -15.31 -10.66 3.78
CA PRO A 389 -16.07 -9.43 3.90
C PRO A 389 -15.18 -8.26 4.31
N ALA A 390 -15.53 -7.06 3.86
CA ALA A 390 -15.00 -5.83 4.43
C ALA A 390 -15.32 -5.77 5.93
N GLY A 391 -14.40 -5.22 6.72
CA GLY A 391 -14.50 -5.21 8.18
C GLY A 391 -13.91 -6.46 8.86
N LEU A 392 -13.47 -7.46 8.10
CA LEU A 392 -12.74 -8.60 8.66
C LEU A 392 -11.44 -8.12 9.31
N GLU A 393 -11.23 -8.47 10.59
CA GLU A 393 -9.97 -8.16 11.28
C GLU A 393 -8.80 -8.93 10.68
N MET A 394 -7.71 -8.20 10.44
CA MET A 394 -6.48 -8.80 9.93
C MET A 394 -5.77 -9.62 11.02
N PRO A 395 -5.12 -10.72 10.62
CA PRO A 395 -4.40 -11.56 11.56
C PRO A 395 -3.22 -10.83 12.19
N LEU A 396 -2.99 -11.10 13.47
CA LEU A 396 -1.77 -10.71 14.17
C LEU A 396 -0.67 -11.75 13.95
N GLU A 397 0.47 -11.52 14.61
CA GLU A 397 1.60 -12.44 14.60
C GLU A 397 1.18 -13.90 14.87
N ARG A 398 1.57 -14.81 13.98
CA ARG A 398 1.27 -16.25 14.00
C ARG A 398 -0.22 -16.61 13.83
N GLU A 399 -1.04 -15.67 13.45
CA GLU A 399 -2.42 -15.93 13.07
C GLU A 399 -2.56 -15.95 11.54
N ASN A 400 -3.67 -16.53 11.08
CA ASN A 400 -4.13 -16.41 9.71
C ASN A 400 -5.66 -16.40 9.66
N ARG A 401 -6.23 -15.91 8.57
CA ARG A 401 -7.68 -15.98 8.29
C ARG A 401 -7.88 -16.84 7.05
N ARG A 402 -8.42 -18.03 7.27
CA ARG A 402 -8.61 -19.04 6.23
C ARG A 402 -10.09 -19.35 6.07
N GLU A 403 -10.56 -19.29 4.83
CA GLU A 403 -11.92 -19.68 4.44
C GLU A 403 -11.85 -20.64 3.25
N ARG A 404 -12.77 -21.62 3.24
CA ARG A 404 -12.87 -22.62 2.18
C ARG A 404 -14.27 -22.62 1.60
N PHE A 405 -14.34 -22.71 0.28
CA PHE A 405 -15.57 -22.72 -0.50
C PHE A 405 -15.62 -23.96 -1.39
N ASP A 406 -16.74 -24.67 -1.35
CA ASP A 406 -17.02 -25.75 -2.26
C ASP A 406 -17.82 -25.21 -3.44
N LEU A 407 -17.36 -25.52 -4.66
CA LEU A 407 -17.82 -24.92 -5.90
C LEU A 407 -18.10 -26.00 -6.94
N TYR A 408 -18.83 -25.64 -8.00
CA TYR A 408 -19.06 -26.49 -9.15
C TYR A 408 -18.70 -25.77 -10.44
N CYS A 409 -18.11 -26.52 -11.39
CA CYS A 409 -17.88 -26.00 -12.73
C CYS A 409 -19.18 -26.06 -13.52
N VAL A 410 -19.69 -24.90 -13.93
CA VAL A 410 -20.94 -24.78 -14.70
C VAL A 410 -20.76 -25.34 -16.10
N ASP A 411 -19.65 -25.02 -16.76
CA ASP A 411 -19.31 -25.46 -18.10
C ASP A 411 -17.83 -25.88 -18.15
N PRO A 412 -17.54 -27.19 -18.06
CA PRO A 412 -16.17 -27.71 -18.15
C PRO A 412 -15.67 -27.89 -19.59
N SER A 413 -16.46 -27.60 -20.63
CA SER A 413 -16.18 -27.98 -22.01
C SER A 413 -14.86 -27.47 -22.58
N ASP A 414 -14.35 -26.34 -22.08
CA ASP A 414 -13.02 -25.78 -22.43
C ASP A 414 -11.85 -26.39 -21.62
N GLY A 415 -12.14 -27.36 -20.75
CA GLY A 415 -11.14 -28.03 -19.92
C GLY A 415 -10.61 -27.19 -18.74
N HIS A 416 -11.25 -26.06 -18.40
CA HIS A 416 -10.76 -25.17 -17.37
C HIS A 416 -11.86 -24.66 -16.42
N GLY A 417 -11.57 -24.69 -15.11
CA GLY A 417 -12.26 -23.89 -14.10
C GLY A 417 -11.59 -22.51 -13.99
N LYS A 418 -12.37 -21.44 -14.12
CA LYS A 418 -11.88 -20.05 -14.18
C LYS A 418 -12.26 -19.32 -12.91
N PHE A 419 -11.26 -18.95 -12.11
CA PHE A 419 -11.43 -18.23 -10.87
C PHE A 419 -10.92 -16.79 -11.04
N SER A 420 -11.83 -15.83 -11.03
CA SER A 420 -11.49 -14.41 -11.08
C SER A 420 -11.87 -13.76 -9.74
N LEU A 421 -10.86 -13.40 -8.97
CA LEU A 421 -11.03 -12.67 -7.72
C LEU A 421 -11.04 -11.18 -8.02
N VAL A 422 -11.99 -10.48 -7.44
CA VAL A 422 -12.20 -9.04 -7.64
C VAL A 422 -12.48 -8.35 -6.31
N SER A 423 -12.35 -7.02 -6.30
CA SER A 423 -12.73 -6.18 -5.17
C SER A 423 -13.56 -5.00 -5.65
N PRO A 424 -14.63 -4.62 -4.95
CA PRO A 424 -15.40 -3.43 -5.30
C PRO A 424 -14.55 -2.15 -5.21
N HIS A 425 -14.86 -1.16 -6.03
CA HIS A 425 -14.21 0.15 -5.89
C HIS A 425 -14.60 0.85 -4.60
N ARG A 426 -15.87 0.70 -4.18
CA ARG A 426 -16.34 1.29 -2.93
C ARG A 426 -15.88 0.49 -1.72
N PRO A 427 -15.35 1.14 -0.68
CA PRO A 427 -15.08 0.48 0.59
C PRO A 427 -16.36 0.20 1.35
N GLY A 428 -16.31 -0.80 2.22
CA GLY A 428 -17.41 -1.17 3.10
C GLY A 428 -18.07 -2.51 2.76
N PRO A 429 -18.88 -3.04 3.69
CA PRO A 429 -19.49 -4.36 3.54
C PRO A 429 -20.68 -4.37 2.55
N THR A 430 -21.33 -3.22 2.33
CA THR A 430 -22.49 -3.11 1.44
C THR A 430 -22.04 -2.83 0.01
N VAL A 431 -22.24 -3.78 -0.89
CA VAL A 431 -21.86 -3.70 -2.30
C VAL A 431 -23.09 -3.90 -3.16
N ARG A 432 -23.27 -3.03 -4.16
CA ARG A 432 -24.35 -3.16 -5.15
C ARG A 432 -23.88 -4.01 -6.34
N ALA A 433 -24.80 -4.68 -6.99
CA ALA A 433 -24.50 -5.53 -8.15
C ALA A 433 -23.84 -4.75 -9.32
N ASN A 434 -24.19 -3.47 -9.48
CA ASN A 434 -23.66 -2.60 -10.52
C ASN A 434 -22.39 -1.81 -10.11
N ASP A 435 -21.90 -1.95 -8.87
CA ASP A 435 -20.66 -1.33 -8.47
C ASP A 435 -19.50 -1.86 -9.33
N LYS A 436 -18.61 -0.96 -9.76
CA LYS A 436 -17.40 -1.34 -10.48
C LYS A 436 -16.52 -2.24 -9.60
N ARG A 437 -15.90 -3.26 -10.22
CA ARG A 437 -14.92 -4.13 -9.57
C ARG A 437 -13.57 -3.98 -10.21
N ARG A 438 -12.54 -3.99 -9.35
CA ARG A 438 -11.15 -4.09 -9.75
C ARG A 438 -10.73 -5.56 -9.73
N PRO A 439 -10.11 -6.10 -10.80
CA PRO A 439 -9.55 -7.43 -10.75
C PRO A 439 -8.40 -7.48 -9.73
N LEU A 440 -8.36 -8.54 -8.92
CA LEU A 440 -7.28 -8.85 -8.01
C LEU A 440 -6.35 -9.90 -8.62
N CYS A 441 -6.90 -11.06 -8.99
CA CYS A 441 -6.16 -12.10 -9.69
C CYS A 441 -7.08 -13.01 -10.51
N ASN A 442 -6.48 -13.71 -11.46
CA ASN A 442 -7.14 -14.76 -12.25
C ASN A 442 -6.38 -16.07 -12.13
N MET A 443 -7.11 -17.16 -11.91
CA MET A 443 -6.55 -18.51 -11.85
C MET A 443 -7.26 -19.41 -12.85
N LEU A 444 -6.51 -20.28 -13.52
CA LEU A 444 -7.03 -21.32 -14.39
C LEU A 444 -6.68 -22.68 -13.80
N LEU A 445 -7.70 -23.48 -13.53
CA LEU A 445 -7.55 -24.84 -13.04
C LEU A 445 -7.96 -25.81 -14.14
N LYS A 446 -7.12 -26.79 -14.46
CA LYS A 446 -7.49 -27.87 -15.39
C LYS A 446 -8.59 -28.72 -14.77
N VAL A 447 -9.66 -28.97 -15.55
CA VAL A 447 -10.79 -29.84 -15.22
C VAL A 447 -11.04 -30.85 -16.33
N ASP A 448 -11.89 -31.85 -16.09
CA ASP A 448 -12.27 -32.78 -17.15
C ASP A 448 -13.24 -32.10 -18.13
N GLY A 449 -12.74 -31.73 -19.31
CA GLY A 449 -13.55 -31.12 -20.38
C GLY A 449 -14.67 -32.02 -20.96
N LYS A 450 -14.70 -33.30 -20.58
CA LYS A 450 -15.78 -34.25 -20.96
C LYS A 450 -16.83 -34.39 -19.85
N ALA A 451 -16.58 -33.81 -18.67
CA ALA A 451 -17.55 -33.84 -17.58
C ALA A 451 -18.83 -33.09 -17.99
N GLN A 452 -19.96 -33.57 -17.53
CA GLN A 452 -21.22 -32.84 -17.70
C GLN A 452 -21.21 -31.57 -16.85
N PRO A 453 -21.94 -30.52 -17.23
CA PRO A 453 -22.15 -29.34 -16.42
C PRO A 453 -22.53 -29.70 -14.97
N PHE A 454 -21.95 -28.95 -14.00
CA PHE A 454 -22.13 -29.14 -12.54
C PHE A 454 -21.68 -30.50 -11.97
N ARG A 455 -20.96 -31.32 -12.73
CA ARG A 455 -20.41 -32.60 -12.22
C ARG A 455 -18.98 -32.46 -11.72
N GLU A 456 -18.23 -31.49 -12.23
CA GLU A 456 -16.90 -31.24 -11.78
C GLU A 456 -16.94 -30.42 -10.48
N ARG A 457 -16.51 -31.03 -9.37
CA ARG A 457 -16.49 -30.43 -8.05
C ARG A 457 -15.15 -29.75 -7.82
N LEU A 458 -15.20 -28.50 -7.42
CA LEU A 458 -14.04 -27.65 -7.18
C LEU A 458 -14.02 -27.20 -5.73
N ALA A 459 -12.83 -26.88 -5.23
CA ALA A 459 -12.69 -26.21 -3.97
C ALA A 459 -11.79 -24.99 -4.16
N LEU A 460 -12.12 -23.92 -3.47
CA LEU A 460 -11.30 -22.70 -3.36
C LEU A 460 -11.02 -22.45 -1.89
N GLU A 461 -9.75 -22.31 -1.54
CA GLU A 461 -9.32 -21.85 -0.25
C GLU A 461 -8.69 -20.46 -0.40
N VAL A 462 -9.11 -19.51 0.41
CA VAL A 462 -8.50 -18.20 0.54
C VAL A 462 -7.95 -18.04 1.93
N ASN A 463 -6.78 -17.43 2.05
CA ASN A 463 -6.10 -17.23 3.32
C ASN A 463 -5.41 -15.87 3.33
N ILE A 464 -5.60 -15.06 4.38
CA ILE A 464 -4.77 -13.88 4.65
C ILE A 464 -3.85 -14.20 5.81
N ASP A 465 -2.56 -13.99 5.60
CA ASP A 465 -1.52 -14.22 6.60
C ASP A 465 -1.16 -12.94 7.39
N GLU A 466 -0.30 -13.09 8.37
CA GLU A 466 0.24 -12.01 9.20
C GLU A 466 1.07 -10.96 8.41
N ASN A 467 1.43 -11.24 7.15
CA ASN A 467 2.11 -10.32 6.23
C ASN A 467 1.12 -9.55 5.36
N LEU A 468 -0.19 -9.68 5.62
CA LEU A 468 -1.27 -9.04 4.87
C LEU A 468 -1.28 -9.47 3.39
N VAL A 469 -0.94 -10.73 3.13
CA VAL A 469 -0.97 -11.35 1.81
C VAL A 469 -2.18 -12.27 1.73
N LEU A 470 -3.00 -12.05 0.72
CA LEU A 470 -4.06 -12.99 0.36
C LEU A 470 -3.49 -14.04 -0.57
N SER A 471 -3.52 -15.29 -0.15
CA SER A 471 -3.27 -16.44 -1.00
C SER A 471 -4.58 -17.14 -1.34
N ALA A 472 -4.77 -17.49 -2.61
CA ALA A 472 -5.90 -18.23 -3.10
C ALA A 472 -5.40 -19.54 -3.73
N THR A 473 -5.99 -20.67 -3.33
CA THR A 473 -5.66 -21.99 -3.87
C THR A 473 -6.93 -22.67 -4.31
N ALA A 474 -7.02 -23.02 -5.59
CA ALA A 474 -8.14 -23.76 -6.16
C ALA A 474 -7.69 -25.17 -6.58
N TRP A 475 -8.55 -26.16 -6.40
CA TRP A 475 -8.31 -27.52 -6.86
C TRP A 475 -9.60 -28.23 -7.23
N SER A 476 -9.51 -29.23 -8.10
CA SER A 476 -10.60 -30.17 -8.37
C SER A 476 -10.60 -31.29 -7.34
N LEU A 477 -11.79 -31.74 -6.92
CA LEU A 477 -11.92 -32.93 -6.07
C LEU A 477 -11.78 -34.23 -6.89
N ASN A 478 -11.93 -34.17 -8.21
CA ASN A 478 -11.89 -35.31 -9.11
C ASN A 478 -10.56 -35.46 -9.83
N GLN A 479 -9.81 -34.38 -10.00
CA GLN A 479 -8.58 -34.31 -10.79
C GLN A 479 -7.37 -33.93 -9.93
N LYS A 480 -6.18 -34.36 -10.37
CA LYS A 480 -4.92 -33.90 -9.77
C LYS A 480 -4.55 -32.56 -10.39
N GLY A 481 -4.32 -31.57 -9.57
CA GLY A 481 -3.85 -30.24 -9.97
C GLY A 481 -4.33 -29.17 -9.01
N LYS A 482 -3.58 -28.08 -8.95
CA LYS A 482 -3.91 -26.90 -8.16
C LYS A 482 -3.59 -25.66 -8.98
N ALA A 483 -4.40 -24.63 -8.81
CA ALA A 483 -4.09 -23.29 -9.25
C ALA A 483 -3.88 -22.42 -8.01
N VAL A 484 -2.84 -21.59 -8.01
CA VAL A 484 -2.48 -20.73 -6.87
C VAL A 484 -2.27 -19.33 -7.37
N ALA A 485 -2.72 -18.35 -6.58
CA ALA A 485 -2.42 -16.94 -6.79
C ALA A 485 -2.20 -16.24 -5.46
N GLU A 486 -1.45 -15.15 -5.49
CA GLU A 486 -1.23 -14.25 -4.37
C GLU A 486 -1.65 -12.83 -4.75
N VAL A 487 -2.22 -12.11 -3.79
CA VAL A 487 -2.61 -10.70 -3.91
C VAL A 487 -1.97 -9.92 -2.77
N HIS A 488 -1.22 -8.88 -3.12
CA HIS A 488 -0.41 -8.10 -2.18
C HIS A 488 -0.96 -6.69 -1.97
N ASP A 489 -1.81 -6.20 -2.85
CA ASP A 489 -2.30 -4.82 -2.93
C ASP A 489 -3.73 -4.64 -2.41
N LEU A 490 -4.06 -5.34 -1.32
CA LEU A 490 -5.33 -5.14 -0.62
C LEU A 490 -5.35 -3.78 0.08
N GLU A 491 -6.52 -3.17 0.12
CA GLU A 491 -6.76 -1.97 0.90
C GLU A 491 -7.28 -2.31 2.29
N PHE A 492 -6.76 -1.58 3.29
CA PHE A 492 -7.10 -1.79 4.69
C PHE A 492 -7.77 -0.57 5.31
N ALA A 493 -8.47 -0.82 6.40
CA ALA A 493 -9.05 0.19 7.27
C ALA A 493 -8.46 0.06 8.67
N LEU A 494 -8.37 1.17 9.39
CA LEU A 494 -7.93 1.22 10.77
C LEU A 494 -9.00 1.92 11.61
N ALA A 495 -9.41 1.32 12.74
CA ALA A 495 -10.35 1.98 13.64
C ALA A 495 -9.80 3.33 14.10
N THR A 496 -10.61 4.39 14.05
CA THR A 496 -10.20 5.71 14.54
C THR A 496 -10.03 5.69 16.06
N PRO A 497 -9.22 6.60 16.64
CA PRO A 497 -9.06 6.68 18.08
C PRO A 497 -10.41 6.76 18.81
N GLY A 498 -10.65 5.85 19.75
CA GLY A 498 -11.90 5.79 20.53
C GLY A 498 -13.13 5.25 19.81
N ALA A 499 -13.02 4.83 18.55
CA ALA A 499 -14.13 4.19 17.85
C ALA A 499 -14.41 2.80 18.42
N ARG A 500 -15.67 2.54 18.75
CA ARG A 500 -16.16 1.17 18.98
C ARG A 500 -16.48 0.60 17.61
N ASN A 501 -16.01 -0.62 17.30
CA ASN A 501 -16.25 -1.33 16.03
C ASN A 501 -17.73 -1.28 15.62
N SER A 502 -18.10 -0.34 14.75
CA SER A 502 -19.48 -0.12 14.34
C SER A 502 -19.81 -0.71 12.97
N TRP A 503 -18.82 -1.21 12.22
CA TRP A 503 -19.07 -1.83 10.90
C TRP A 503 -19.93 -3.09 10.97
N LEU A 504 -19.88 -3.83 12.07
CA LEU A 504 -20.76 -4.99 12.30
C LEU A 504 -22.23 -4.60 12.54
N ASN A 505 -22.52 -3.34 12.83
CA ASN A 505 -23.86 -2.84 13.16
C ASN A 505 -24.42 -1.81 12.17
N ALA A 506 -23.69 -1.44 11.13
CA ALA A 506 -24.10 -0.37 10.20
C ALA A 506 -24.81 -0.93 8.98
N ASN A 507 -26.07 -1.25 9.11
CA ASN A 507 -27.03 -1.34 8.00
C ASN A 507 -27.44 0.06 7.45
N VAL A 508 -26.57 1.06 7.52
CA VAL A 508 -26.92 2.41 7.11
C VAL A 508 -25.78 3.04 6.32
N LEU A 509 -25.80 2.83 5.01
CA LEU A 509 -25.36 3.87 4.08
C LEU A 509 -26.64 4.49 3.51
N GLY A 510 -26.81 5.79 3.77
CA GLY A 510 -27.96 6.53 3.33
C GLY A 510 -28.28 6.40 1.84
N ASP A 511 -29.53 6.42 1.52
CA ASP A 511 -30.14 6.26 0.19
C ASP A 511 -29.99 7.47 -0.74
N ASP A 512 -28.94 8.27 -0.65
CA ASP A 512 -28.82 9.47 -1.46
C ASP A 512 -27.52 9.49 -2.28
N GLU A 513 -27.57 8.85 -3.44
CA GLU A 513 -26.96 9.27 -4.71
C GLU A 513 -27.28 8.23 -5.79
N GLU A 514 -28.20 8.55 -6.68
CA GLU A 514 -28.47 7.83 -7.93
C GLU A 514 -27.19 7.85 -8.79
N ALA A 515 -26.44 6.74 -8.78
CA ALA A 515 -25.33 6.56 -9.70
C ALA A 515 -25.90 6.22 -11.09
N SER A 516 -25.62 7.07 -12.08
CA SER A 516 -25.88 6.81 -13.49
C SER A 516 -25.27 5.46 -13.92
N PRO A 517 -25.93 4.69 -14.81
CA PRO A 517 -25.42 3.44 -15.30
C PRO A 517 -24.19 3.68 -16.19
N HIS A 518 -23.00 3.45 -15.65
CA HIS A 518 -21.81 3.34 -16.46
C HIS A 518 -21.58 1.87 -16.85
N GLU A 519 -21.30 1.67 -18.14
CA GLU A 519 -21.02 0.40 -18.78
C GLU A 519 -20.03 -0.43 -17.95
N ALA A 520 -20.42 -1.70 -17.71
CA ALA A 520 -19.54 -2.69 -17.11
C ALA A 520 -18.33 -2.86 -18.03
N GLY A 521 -17.15 -2.44 -17.56
CA GLY A 521 -15.90 -2.68 -18.27
C GLY A 521 -15.75 -4.17 -18.57
N ASP A 522 -15.33 -4.46 -19.77
CA ASP A 522 -15.11 -5.81 -20.30
C ASP A 522 -14.10 -6.57 -19.43
N LEU A 523 -14.62 -7.32 -18.45
CA LEU A 523 -13.83 -8.32 -17.75
C LEU A 523 -13.71 -9.50 -18.72
N SER A 524 -12.60 -9.57 -19.42
CA SER A 524 -12.32 -10.53 -20.51
C SER A 524 -12.36 -12.03 -20.11
N MET A 525 -12.65 -12.33 -18.84
CA MET A 525 -12.88 -13.70 -18.35
C MET A 525 -14.18 -13.76 -17.53
N ARG A 526 -15.24 -14.26 -18.13
CA ARG A 526 -16.43 -14.65 -17.37
C ARG A 526 -16.11 -15.94 -16.60
N SER A 527 -16.38 -15.96 -15.29
CA SER A 527 -16.24 -17.19 -14.51
C SER A 527 -17.34 -18.18 -14.89
N ASN A 528 -16.99 -19.46 -14.99
CA ASN A 528 -17.90 -20.56 -15.18
C ASN A 528 -18.17 -21.35 -13.89
N ILE A 529 -18.04 -20.71 -12.75
CA ILE A 529 -18.13 -21.31 -11.42
C ILE A 529 -19.46 -20.93 -10.78
N ALA A 530 -20.10 -21.87 -10.09
CA ALA A 530 -21.23 -21.66 -9.18
C ALA A 530 -20.85 -22.06 -7.77
N ALA A 531 -21.34 -21.34 -6.77
CA ALA A 531 -20.98 -21.52 -5.37
C ALA A 531 -22.15 -22.06 -4.53
N ARG A 532 -21.79 -22.74 -3.47
CA ARG A 532 -22.69 -23.14 -2.39
C ARG A 532 -22.95 -21.95 -1.46
N GLU A 533 -24.21 -21.74 -1.11
CA GLU A 533 -24.63 -20.59 -0.31
C GLU A 533 -24.95 -20.94 1.17
N ASP A 534 -25.40 -22.17 1.48
CA ASP A 534 -25.90 -22.52 2.81
C ASP A 534 -25.61 -23.98 3.18
N ASP A 535 -25.09 -24.17 4.41
CA ASP A 535 -24.83 -25.47 5.02
C ASP A 535 -26.05 -26.03 5.84
N SER A 536 -27.12 -25.23 6.00
CA SER A 536 -28.32 -25.61 6.77
C SER A 536 -29.26 -26.54 6.02
N LEU A 537 -28.94 -26.87 4.76
CA LEU A 537 -29.77 -27.74 3.93
C LEU A 537 -29.66 -29.21 4.34
N VAL A 538 -30.72 -29.94 4.10
CA VAL A 538 -30.82 -31.40 4.37
C VAL A 538 -29.64 -32.12 3.71
N PRO A 539 -29.02 -33.14 4.36
CA PRO A 539 -27.92 -33.90 3.77
C PRO A 539 -28.28 -34.38 2.35
N GLY A 540 -27.44 -34.06 1.36
CA GLY A 540 -27.64 -34.36 -0.03
C GLY A 540 -28.42 -33.31 -0.84
N GLU A 541 -28.90 -32.25 -0.19
CA GLU A 541 -29.54 -31.11 -0.85
C GLU A 541 -28.73 -29.86 -0.65
N VAL A 542 -28.34 -29.21 -1.74
CA VAL A 542 -27.59 -27.95 -1.73
C VAL A 542 -28.29 -26.95 -2.63
N LEU A 543 -28.61 -25.80 -2.08
CA LEU A 543 -29.24 -24.71 -2.82
C LEU A 543 -28.18 -23.67 -3.18
N TYR A 544 -28.13 -23.34 -4.47
CA TYR A 544 -27.30 -22.27 -5.01
C TYR A 544 -28.19 -21.13 -5.47
N ARG A 545 -27.98 -19.95 -4.94
CA ARG A 545 -28.82 -18.81 -5.21
C ARG A 545 -27.99 -17.55 -5.37
N TYR A 546 -27.91 -17.10 -6.61
CA TYR A 546 -27.27 -15.84 -6.92
C TYR A 546 -28.06 -15.11 -7.98
N ASN A 547 -28.46 -13.90 -7.68
CA ASN A 547 -29.05 -12.90 -8.56
C ASN A 547 -30.22 -13.40 -9.44
N PRO A 548 -31.26 -13.67 -8.96
CA PRO A 548 -32.13 -14.57 -8.28
C PRO A 548 -32.12 -16.02 -8.79
N TYR A 549 -31.13 -16.40 -9.55
CA TYR A 549 -31.03 -17.75 -10.13
C TYR A 549 -30.39 -18.71 -9.13
N TYR A 550 -30.84 -19.96 -9.15
CA TYR A 550 -30.32 -21.02 -8.30
C TYR A 550 -30.39 -22.36 -8.99
N PHE A 551 -29.68 -23.34 -8.48
CA PHE A 551 -29.87 -24.75 -8.77
C PHE A 551 -29.80 -25.55 -7.47
N ARG A 552 -30.33 -26.78 -7.51
CA ARG A 552 -30.43 -27.65 -6.35
C ARG A 552 -29.66 -28.95 -6.59
N VAL A 553 -28.96 -29.43 -5.58
CA VAL A 553 -28.31 -30.73 -5.50
C VAL A 553 -29.16 -31.65 -4.65
N GLU A 554 -29.66 -32.75 -5.20
CA GLU A 554 -30.65 -33.59 -4.54
C GLU A 554 -30.12 -34.89 -3.93
N LYS A 555 -28.94 -35.40 -4.37
CA LYS A 555 -28.39 -36.68 -3.93
C LYS A 555 -26.88 -36.72 -3.82
N ASP A 556 -26.36 -37.70 -3.06
CA ASP A 556 -24.94 -38.01 -2.95
C ASP A 556 -24.60 -39.37 -3.61
N PRO A 557 -23.77 -39.47 -4.71
CA PRO A 557 -23.15 -38.32 -5.37
C PRO A 557 -24.23 -37.41 -5.95
N PRO A 558 -24.03 -36.11 -5.88
CA PRO A 558 -25.10 -35.15 -6.10
C PRO A 558 -25.71 -35.30 -7.50
N GLN A 559 -27.04 -35.49 -7.56
CA GLN A 559 -27.79 -35.21 -8.76
C GLN A 559 -28.17 -33.74 -8.74
N ILE A 560 -27.75 -33.00 -9.75
CA ILE A 560 -28.00 -31.58 -9.85
C ILE A 560 -29.28 -31.37 -10.65
N GLN A 561 -30.29 -30.79 -10.02
CA GLN A 561 -31.44 -30.26 -10.72
C GLN A 561 -31.14 -28.78 -11.04
N VAL A 562 -30.81 -28.53 -12.29
CA VAL A 562 -30.50 -27.19 -12.76
C VAL A 562 -31.77 -26.40 -12.98
N ASP A 563 -31.87 -25.22 -12.41
CA ASP A 563 -32.91 -24.27 -12.76
C ASP A 563 -32.63 -23.73 -14.16
N GLU A 564 -33.51 -23.96 -15.09
CA GLU A 564 -33.36 -23.56 -16.49
C GLU A 564 -33.12 -22.07 -16.65
N ARG A 565 -33.55 -21.25 -15.69
CA ARG A 565 -33.28 -19.81 -15.68
C ARG A 565 -31.79 -19.45 -15.65
N LEU A 566 -30.92 -20.35 -15.24
CA LEU A 566 -29.46 -20.14 -15.27
C LEU A 566 -28.90 -19.95 -16.69
N TYR A 567 -29.61 -20.46 -17.70
CA TYR A 567 -29.18 -20.42 -19.11
C TYR A 567 -29.78 -19.26 -19.91
N TYR A 568 -30.71 -18.49 -19.32
CA TYR A 568 -31.38 -17.40 -20.00
C TYR A 568 -30.85 -16.05 -19.56
N GLU A 569 -30.76 -15.13 -20.51
CA GLU A 569 -30.39 -13.74 -20.20
C GLU A 569 -31.45 -13.09 -19.27
N PRO A 570 -31.02 -12.31 -18.30
CA PRO A 570 -31.94 -11.54 -17.47
C PRO A 570 -32.74 -10.57 -18.31
N CYS A 571 -34.04 -10.49 -18.07
CA CYS A 571 -34.88 -9.48 -18.68
C CYS A 571 -34.42 -8.09 -18.27
N SER A 572 -34.12 -7.23 -19.23
CA SER A 572 -33.68 -5.85 -19.00
C SER A 572 -34.69 -4.97 -18.25
N GLY A 573 -35.98 -5.37 -18.27
CA GLY A 573 -37.05 -4.62 -17.60
C GLY A 573 -37.35 -5.07 -16.16
N CYS A 574 -37.11 -6.35 -15.80
CA CYS A 574 -37.44 -6.86 -14.47
C CYS A 574 -36.35 -7.74 -13.81
N GLY A 575 -35.22 -7.95 -14.47
CA GLY A 575 -34.10 -8.75 -13.96
C GLY A 575 -34.36 -10.25 -13.83
N ARG A 576 -35.53 -10.77 -14.19
CA ARG A 576 -35.86 -12.18 -14.16
C ARG A 576 -35.35 -12.90 -15.42
N ALA A 577 -35.18 -14.21 -15.36
CA ALA A 577 -34.83 -14.98 -16.55
C ALA A 577 -35.88 -14.77 -17.65
N SER A 578 -35.45 -14.73 -18.91
CA SER A 578 -36.36 -14.51 -20.05
C SER A 578 -37.44 -15.59 -20.21
N ASN A 579 -37.20 -16.80 -19.69
CA ASN A 579 -38.16 -17.90 -19.65
C ASN A 579 -38.99 -17.95 -18.35
N ASP A 580 -38.83 -17.02 -17.41
CA ASP A 580 -39.61 -17.00 -16.17
C ASP A 580 -41.07 -16.67 -16.49
N PRO A 581 -42.04 -17.54 -16.12
CA PRO A 581 -43.46 -17.31 -16.38
C PRO A 581 -44.03 -16.02 -15.76
N GLN A 582 -43.33 -15.49 -14.76
CA GLN A 582 -43.69 -14.23 -14.12
C GLN A 582 -43.06 -12.99 -14.79
N CYS A 583 -42.19 -13.18 -15.80
CA CYS A 583 -41.67 -12.08 -16.60
C CYS A 583 -42.76 -11.60 -17.58
N ARG A 584 -43.31 -10.42 -17.29
CA ARG A 584 -44.37 -9.80 -18.13
C ARG A 584 -43.83 -8.74 -19.09
N CYS A 585 -42.54 -8.66 -19.31
CA CYS A 585 -41.91 -7.66 -20.16
C CYS A 585 -42.10 -8.04 -21.65
N ALA A 586 -43.01 -7.36 -22.33
CA ALA A 586 -43.45 -7.68 -23.70
C ALA A 586 -42.34 -7.70 -24.76
N SER A 587 -41.21 -7.06 -24.52
CA SER A 587 -40.08 -7.01 -25.48
C SER A 587 -39.33 -8.33 -25.66
N LEU A 588 -39.48 -9.30 -24.75
CA LEU A 588 -38.77 -10.56 -24.79
C LEU A 588 -39.64 -11.75 -25.17
N LEU A 589 -40.98 -11.63 -25.09
CA LEU A 589 -41.90 -12.68 -25.57
C LEU A 589 -41.81 -12.87 -27.09
N ALA A 590 -41.42 -11.85 -27.84
CA ALA A 590 -41.23 -11.94 -29.29
C ALA A 590 -39.91 -12.62 -29.69
N SER A 591 -38.86 -12.50 -28.89
CA SER A 591 -37.56 -13.14 -29.18
C SER A 591 -37.49 -14.61 -28.77
N SER A 592 -38.27 -15.05 -27.77
CA SER A 592 -38.35 -16.47 -27.39
C SER A 592 -39.10 -17.32 -28.42
N GLN A 593 -40.07 -16.73 -29.12
CA GLN A 593 -40.77 -17.41 -30.21
C GLN A 593 -39.91 -17.61 -31.47
N GLN A 594 -38.92 -16.71 -31.71
CA GLN A 594 -37.98 -16.88 -32.82
C GLN A 594 -36.90 -17.94 -32.54
N LEU A 595 -36.53 -18.15 -31.28
CA LEU A 595 -35.55 -19.19 -30.92
C LEU A 595 -36.14 -20.61 -30.90
N GLN A 596 -37.43 -20.76 -30.63
CA GLN A 596 -38.10 -22.06 -30.76
C GLN A 596 -38.37 -22.49 -32.22
N GLY A 597 -38.38 -21.53 -33.16
CA GLY A 597 -38.49 -21.82 -34.60
C GLY A 597 -37.20 -22.29 -35.29
N GLY A 598 -36.03 -22.12 -34.63
CA GLY A 598 -34.72 -22.48 -35.18
C GLY A 598 -34.18 -23.85 -34.78
N LEU A 599 -34.86 -24.57 -33.87
CA LEU A 599 -34.45 -25.92 -33.42
C LEU A 599 -35.19 -27.06 -34.09
N ASN A 600 -36.10 -26.77 -35.02
CA ASN A 600 -36.86 -27.75 -35.81
C ASN A 600 -36.67 -27.58 -37.35
N ALA A 601 -35.50 -27.10 -37.79
CA ALA A 601 -35.16 -27.12 -39.22
C ALA A 601 -33.79 -27.78 -39.43
#